data_46091625ecd9a38f9716f24128af487f
#
_entry.id   46091625ecd9a38f9716f24128af487f
#
_cell.length_a   1.000
_cell.length_b   1.000
_cell.length_c   1.000
_cell.angle_alpha   90.00
_cell.angle_beta   90.00
_cell.angle_gamma   90.00
#
_symmetry.space_group_name_H-M   'P 1'
#
loop_
_entity.id
_entity.type
_entity.pdbx_description
1 polymer ?
#
loop_
_entity_poly.entity_id
_entity_poly.type
_entity_poly.pdbx_seq_one_letter_code
_entity_poly.pdbx_strand_id
1 'polypeptide(L)'
;MALSRLITRLRKLTDKKMIVKLTPNVTDITVPARAAVESGADALSMINTLLGMRINIRTGEPIIDHVTGGVSGPAVLPMGLVAVWKTRSALPNTPIIGIGGIDSGEKALEYLYAGANAVEVGAAALFEPTAPLRVARELDELLDARPELADKLAKGETWR
;
A
#
# COMPACT_ATOMS: atom_id res chain seq x y z
N MET A 1 15.64 1.47 16.09
CA MET A 1 14.19 1.11 16.14
C MET A 1 14.02 -0.40 16.24
N ALA A 2 12.89 -0.91 16.74
CA ALA A 2 12.61 -2.36 16.76
C ALA A 2 12.58 -2.94 15.35
N LEU A 3 11.97 -2.22 14.39
CA LEU A 3 11.89 -2.59 12.97
C LEU A 3 13.28 -2.83 12.36
N SER A 4 14.23 -1.89 12.54
CA SER A 4 15.59 -2.02 11.99
C SER A 4 16.28 -3.28 12.51
N ARG A 5 16.20 -3.53 13.81
CA ARG A 5 16.79 -4.73 14.42
C ARG A 5 16.20 -6.03 13.85
N LEU A 6 14.87 -6.06 13.65
CA LEU A 6 14.19 -7.21 13.08
C LEU A 6 14.65 -7.46 11.64
N ILE A 7 14.61 -6.44 10.78
CA ILE A 7 14.97 -6.57 9.36
C ILE A 7 16.44 -6.97 9.21
N THR A 8 17.35 -6.33 9.95
CA THR A 8 18.78 -6.69 9.93
C THR A 8 19.02 -8.15 10.34
N ARG A 9 18.25 -8.66 11.32
CA ARG A 9 18.35 -10.08 11.71
C ARG A 9 17.80 -11.00 10.63
N LEU A 10 16.65 -10.68 10.04
CA LEU A 10 16.04 -11.48 8.96
C LEU A 10 16.94 -11.49 7.72
N ARG A 11 17.54 -10.36 7.37
CA ARG A 11 18.44 -10.25 6.22
C ARG A 11 19.63 -11.22 6.30
N LYS A 12 20.13 -11.49 7.51
CA LYS A 12 21.22 -12.47 7.72
C LYS A 12 20.81 -13.94 7.52
N LEU A 13 19.50 -14.21 7.50
CA LEU A 13 18.94 -15.56 7.42
C LEU A 13 18.51 -15.95 6.00
N THR A 14 18.46 -14.99 5.06
CA THR A 14 17.97 -15.27 3.72
C THR A 14 18.51 -14.29 2.68
N ASP A 15 18.79 -14.79 1.48
CA ASP A 15 19.13 -13.99 0.29
C ASP A 15 17.91 -13.69 -0.60
N LYS A 16 16.73 -14.20 -0.22
CA LYS A 16 15.47 -13.95 -0.95
C LYS A 16 15.08 -12.49 -0.86
N LYS A 17 14.31 -12.01 -1.86
CA LYS A 17 13.75 -10.67 -1.85
C LYS A 17 12.85 -10.47 -0.63
N MET A 18 13.10 -9.38 0.08
CA MET A 18 12.38 -9.02 1.30
C MET A 18 11.53 -7.78 1.05
N ILE A 19 10.21 -7.96 1.03
CA ILE A 19 9.24 -6.88 0.94
C ILE A 19 8.72 -6.58 2.34
N VAL A 20 8.90 -5.35 2.80
CA VAL A 20 8.47 -4.93 4.15
C VAL A 20 7.17 -4.16 4.07
N LYS A 21 6.11 -4.71 4.68
CA LYS A 21 4.79 -4.05 4.74
C LYS A 21 4.72 -3.09 5.92
N LEU A 22 4.38 -1.83 5.64
CA LEU A 22 4.37 -0.75 6.62
C LEU A 22 2.95 -0.42 7.07
N THR A 23 2.83 -0.10 8.38
CA THR A 23 1.59 0.41 8.96
C THR A 23 1.44 1.92 8.75
N PRO A 24 0.23 2.41 8.45
CA PRO A 24 -0.04 3.85 8.37
C PRO A 24 -0.23 4.50 9.76
N ASN A 25 -0.31 3.69 10.82
CA ASN A 25 -0.60 4.18 12.19
C ASN A 25 0.66 4.77 12.84
N VAL A 26 1.26 5.72 12.16
CA VAL A 26 2.47 6.46 12.57
C VAL A 26 2.33 7.92 12.17
N THR A 27 3.05 8.80 12.84
CA THR A 27 3.03 10.23 12.53
C THR A 27 3.64 10.52 11.16
N ASP A 28 4.75 9.84 10.82
CA ASP A 28 5.43 9.99 9.54
C ASP A 28 5.87 8.62 9.03
N ILE A 29 5.26 8.19 7.92
CA ILE A 29 5.53 6.91 7.27
C ILE A 29 6.96 6.82 6.69
N THR A 30 7.59 7.95 6.40
CA THR A 30 8.94 7.97 5.82
C THR A 30 10.00 7.50 6.83
N VAL A 31 9.75 7.65 8.12
CA VAL A 31 10.65 7.20 9.19
C VAL A 31 10.80 5.67 9.20
N PRO A 32 9.73 4.87 9.33
CA PRO A 32 9.85 3.42 9.24
C PRO A 32 10.25 2.95 7.84
N ALA A 33 9.89 3.68 6.76
CA ALA A 33 10.31 3.36 5.40
C ALA A 33 11.84 3.42 5.25
N ARG A 34 12.49 4.51 5.65
CA ARG A 34 13.95 4.63 5.64
C ARG A 34 14.61 3.53 6.49
N ALA A 35 14.10 3.34 7.72
CA ALA A 35 14.62 2.32 8.62
C ALA A 35 14.55 0.91 8.04
N ALA A 36 13.51 0.58 7.27
CA ALA A 36 13.37 -0.71 6.59
C ALA A 36 14.41 -0.87 5.47
N VAL A 37 14.53 0.12 4.60
CA VAL A 37 15.46 0.08 3.45
C VAL A 37 16.91 0.05 3.91
N GLU A 38 17.30 0.92 4.85
CA GLU A 38 18.65 0.96 5.43
C GLU A 38 19.02 -0.33 6.17
N SER A 39 18.03 -1.10 6.61
CA SER A 39 18.23 -2.39 7.29
C SER A 39 18.23 -3.60 6.36
N GLY A 40 18.03 -3.41 5.04
CA GLY A 40 18.16 -4.45 4.03
C GLY A 40 16.84 -4.92 3.39
N ALA A 41 15.75 -4.13 3.48
CA ALA A 41 14.55 -4.39 2.68
C ALA A 41 14.83 -4.12 1.19
N ASP A 42 14.39 -5.02 0.31
CA ASP A 42 14.50 -4.85 -1.16
C ASP A 42 13.36 -3.99 -1.71
N ALA A 43 12.19 -4.02 -1.08
CA ALA A 43 11.01 -3.26 -1.46
C ALA A 43 10.13 -2.96 -0.25
N LEU A 44 9.23 -2.01 -0.41
CA LEU A 44 8.21 -1.67 0.58
C LEU A 44 6.81 -1.98 0.04
N SER A 45 5.91 -2.47 0.90
CA SER A 45 4.47 -2.54 0.63
C SER A 45 3.73 -1.63 1.61
N MET A 46 2.81 -0.82 1.12
CA MET A 46 2.07 0.12 1.95
C MET A 46 0.71 0.45 1.34
N ILE A 47 -0.30 0.49 2.20
CA ILE A 47 -0.31 0.52 3.66
C ILE A 47 -0.96 -0.76 4.24
N ASN A 48 -0.64 -1.08 5.51
CA ASN A 48 -1.50 -1.96 6.29
C ASN A 48 -2.78 -1.20 6.69
N THR A 49 -3.70 -1.87 7.40
CA THR A 49 -4.97 -1.27 7.84
C THR A 49 -4.76 -0.11 8.82
N LEU A 50 -5.67 0.85 8.79
CA LEU A 50 -5.80 1.88 9.81
C LEU A 50 -6.45 1.31 11.07
N LEU A 51 -6.06 1.80 12.22
CA LEU A 51 -6.71 1.42 13.48
C LEU A 51 -8.07 2.10 13.59
N GLY A 52 -9.09 1.32 13.86
CA GLY A 52 -10.45 1.82 14.03
C GLY A 52 -11.23 1.06 15.10
N MET A 53 -12.41 1.59 15.44
CA MET A 53 -13.34 1.00 16.40
C MET A 53 -14.78 1.30 16.00
N ARG A 54 -15.69 0.40 16.34
CA ARG A 54 -17.13 0.66 16.29
C ARG A 54 -17.80 0.20 17.58
N ILE A 55 -18.84 0.92 17.99
CA ILE A 55 -19.64 0.64 19.19
C ILE A 55 -21.04 0.25 18.74
N ASN A 56 -21.58 -0.79 19.34
CA ASN A 56 -23.00 -1.17 19.21
C ASN A 56 -23.85 -0.16 19.98
N ILE A 57 -24.65 0.60 19.26
CA ILE A 57 -25.49 1.66 19.84
C ILE A 57 -26.59 1.13 20.78
N ARG A 58 -26.91 -0.16 20.71
CA ARG A 58 -27.95 -0.76 21.56
C ARG A 58 -27.38 -1.28 22.88
N THR A 59 -26.14 -1.76 22.89
CA THR A 59 -25.50 -2.35 24.09
C THR A 59 -24.49 -1.42 24.72
N GLY A 60 -23.96 -0.42 23.98
CA GLY A 60 -22.87 0.43 24.40
C GLY A 60 -21.49 -0.25 24.36
N GLU A 61 -21.40 -1.47 23.84
CA GLU A 61 -20.17 -2.27 23.81
C GLU A 61 -19.47 -2.23 22.42
N PRO A 62 -18.17 -2.50 22.36
CA PRO A 62 -17.47 -2.66 21.10
C PRO A 62 -18.10 -3.77 20.24
N ILE A 63 -18.14 -3.57 18.90
CA ILE A 63 -18.68 -4.59 17.97
C ILE A 63 -17.71 -5.75 17.80
N ILE A 64 -16.42 -5.51 18.01
CA ILE A 64 -15.36 -6.52 17.89
C ILE A 64 -14.73 -6.81 19.25
N ASP A 65 -14.44 -8.07 19.54
CA ASP A 65 -13.99 -8.53 20.86
C ASP A 65 -12.71 -7.87 21.34
N HIS A 66 -11.81 -7.54 20.41
CA HIS A 66 -10.55 -6.85 20.71
C HIS A 66 -10.65 -5.32 20.80
N VAL A 67 -11.88 -4.78 20.91
CA VAL A 67 -12.20 -3.34 21.01
C VAL A 67 -11.85 -2.58 19.73
N THR A 68 -10.62 -2.72 19.24
CA THR A 68 -10.12 -2.08 18.02
C THR A 68 -9.78 -3.08 16.94
N GLY A 69 -9.86 -2.69 15.69
CA GLY A 69 -9.53 -3.53 14.54
C GLY A 69 -9.03 -2.73 13.35
N GLY A 70 -8.63 -3.44 12.31
CA GLY A 70 -8.15 -2.83 11.08
C GLY A 70 -9.29 -2.33 10.21
N VAL A 71 -9.24 -1.06 9.81
CA VAL A 71 -10.11 -0.48 8.78
C VAL A 71 -9.44 -0.63 7.43
N SER A 72 -10.16 -1.23 6.47
CA SER A 72 -9.75 -1.41 5.09
C SER A 72 -10.90 -1.08 4.13
N GLY A 73 -10.69 -1.27 2.83
CA GLY A 73 -11.67 -0.98 1.78
C GLY A 73 -11.52 0.44 1.20
N PRO A 74 -12.46 0.90 0.36
CA PRO A 74 -12.31 2.12 -0.43
C PRO A 74 -12.00 3.39 0.37
N ALA A 75 -12.47 3.47 1.61
CA ALA A 75 -12.25 4.62 2.48
C ALA A 75 -10.77 4.89 2.82
N VAL A 76 -9.89 3.86 2.72
CA VAL A 76 -8.47 4.04 3.05
C VAL A 76 -7.61 4.44 1.85
N LEU A 77 -8.18 4.52 0.65
CA LEU A 77 -7.46 4.88 -0.57
C LEU A 77 -6.64 6.18 -0.43
N PRO A 78 -7.23 7.31 0.01
CA PRO A 78 -6.47 8.58 0.11
C PRO A 78 -5.28 8.50 1.07
N MET A 79 -5.38 7.70 2.14
CA MET A 79 -4.30 7.49 3.10
C MET A 79 -3.17 6.65 2.49
N GLY A 80 -3.53 5.63 1.70
CA GLY A 80 -2.56 4.83 0.96
C GLY A 80 -1.80 5.66 -0.08
N LEU A 81 -2.51 6.48 -0.85
CA LEU A 81 -1.92 7.36 -1.87
C LEU A 81 -0.91 8.34 -1.26
N VAL A 82 -1.27 9.03 -0.17
CA VAL A 82 -0.35 9.98 0.48
C VAL A 82 0.86 9.28 1.10
N ALA A 83 0.70 8.05 1.62
CA ALA A 83 1.81 7.26 2.14
C ALA A 83 2.81 6.90 1.03
N VAL A 84 2.32 6.42 -0.11
CA VAL A 84 3.15 6.10 -1.28
C VAL A 84 3.86 7.35 -1.79
N TRP A 85 3.14 8.44 -2.01
CA TRP A 85 3.70 9.69 -2.50
C TRP A 85 4.80 10.25 -1.60
N LYS A 86 4.58 10.32 -0.26
CA LYS A 86 5.60 10.75 0.70
C LYS A 86 6.84 9.85 0.66
N THR A 87 6.61 8.54 0.60
CA THR A 87 7.70 7.56 0.59
C THR A 87 8.49 7.63 -0.72
N ARG A 88 7.84 7.77 -1.87
CA ARG A 88 8.50 7.97 -3.16
C ARG A 88 9.35 9.23 -3.16
N SER A 89 8.82 10.34 -2.63
CA SER A 89 9.57 11.59 -2.51
C SER A 89 10.80 11.47 -1.62
N ALA A 90 10.71 10.68 -0.53
CA ALA A 90 11.79 10.48 0.42
C ALA A 90 12.81 9.41 0.00
N LEU A 91 12.40 8.43 -0.82
CA LEU A 91 13.17 7.25 -1.25
C LEU A 91 12.92 6.98 -2.75
N PRO A 92 13.47 7.83 -3.64
CA PRO A 92 13.11 7.85 -5.06
C PRO A 92 13.45 6.54 -5.80
N ASN A 93 14.43 5.76 -5.33
CA ASN A 93 14.90 4.55 -5.99
C ASN A 93 14.36 3.25 -5.35
N THR A 94 13.57 3.33 -4.28
CA THR A 94 13.05 2.15 -3.59
C THR A 94 11.82 1.62 -4.32
N PRO A 95 11.73 0.32 -4.65
CA PRO A 95 10.49 -0.26 -5.15
C PRO A 95 9.37 -0.18 -4.11
N ILE A 96 8.20 0.29 -4.53
CA ILE A 96 7.01 0.47 -3.67
C ILE A 96 5.83 -0.27 -4.28
N ILE A 97 5.17 -1.08 -3.47
CA ILE A 97 3.91 -1.74 -3.80
C ILE A 97 2.79 -1.00 -3.04
N GLY A 98 1.84 -0.43 -3.78
CA GLY A 98 0.69 0.27 -3.20
C GLY A 98 -0.45 -0.69 -2.87
N ILE A 99 -1.00 -0.59 -1.66
CA ILE A 99 -2.16 -1.36 -1.23
C ILE A 99 -3.08 -0.53 -0.34
N GLY A 100 -4.37 -0.67 -0.52
CA GLY A 100 -5.41 -0.07 0.30
C GLY A 100 -6.47 0.64 -0.52
N GLY A 101 -7.70 0.15 -0.47
CA GLY A 101 -8.85 0.75 -1.13
C GLY A 101 -8.94 0.55 -2.65
N ILE A 102 -8.07 -0.28 -3.23
CA ILE A 102 -8.09 -0.58 -4.67
C ILE A 102 -9.19 -1.59 -4.95
N ASP A 103 -10.17 -1.19 -5.75
CA ASP A 103 -11.29 -2.00 -6.22
C ASP A 103 -11.61 -1.76 -7.70
N SER A 104 -10.80 -0.93 -8.40
CA SER A 104 -10.92 -0.68 -9.84
C SER A 104 -9.55 -0.38 -10.47
N GLY A 105 -9.47 -0.49 -11.81
CA GLY A 105 -8.28 -0.13 -12.58
C GLY A 105 -7.90 1.34 -12.43
N GLU A 106 -8.89 2.25 -12.31
CA GLU A 106 -8.63 3.68 -12.07
C GLU A 106 -7.89 3.90 -10.75
N LYS A 107 -8.32 3.25 -9.66
CA LYS A 107 -7.66 3.36 -8.36
C LYS A 107 -6.27 2.71 -8.35
N ALA A 108 -6.07 1.65 -9.12
CA ALA A 108 -4.74 1.09 -9.35
C ALA A 108 -3.83 2.12 -10.06
N LEU A 109 -4.35 2.79 -11.09
CA LEU A 109 -3.62 3.84 -11.81
C LEU A 109 -3.28 5.04 -10.89
N GLU A 110 -4.18 5.44 -9.98
CA GLU A 110 -3.87 6.50 -9.00
C GLU A 110 -2.64 6.15 -8.16
N TYR A 111 -2.50 4.89 -7.71
CA TYR A 111 -1.31 4.45 -6.98
C TYR A 111 -0.03 4.49 -7.81
N LEU A 112 -0.10 4.11 -9.08
CA LEU A 112 1.04 4.20 -9.99
C LEU A 112 1.47 5.66 -10.19
N TYR A 113 0.53 6.58 -10.35
CA TYR A 113 0.81 8.01 -10.40
C TYR A 113 1.35 8.58 -9.07
N ALA A 114 0.91 8.05 -7.93
CA ALA A 114 1.47 8.43 -6.64
C ALA A 114 2.93 7.94 -6.45
N GLY A 115 3.41 7.06 -7.35
CA GLY A 115 4.79 6.58 -7.36
C GLY A 115 4.96 5.11 -6.94
N ALA A 116 3.88 4.33 -6.87
CA ALA A 116 4.00 2.88 -6.73
C ALA A 116 4.55 2.25 -8.02
N ASN A 117 5.30 1.15 -7.88
CA ASN A 117 5.79 0.34 -9.01
C ASN A 117 4.83 -0.81 -9.34
N ALA A 118 4.02 -1.21 -8.36
CA ALA A 118 3.00 -2.24 -8.47
C ALA A 118 1.89 -1.96 -7.44
N VAL A 119 0.78 -2.68 -7.55
CA VAL A 119 -0.34 -2.59 -6.62
C VAL A 119 -0.77 -3.97 -6.12
N GLU A 120 -1.38 -4.01 -4.94
CA GLU A 120 -2.03 -5.18 -4.36
C GLU A 120 -3.51 -4.89 -4.12
N VAL A 121 -4.38 -5.83 -4.48
CA VAL A 121 -5.82 -5.78 -4.20
C VAL A 121 -6.11 -6.65 -2.98
N GLY A 122 -6.57 -6.03 -1.89
CA GLY A 122 -6.83 -6.71 -0.62
C GLY A 122 -8.32 -6.85 -0.34
N ALA A 123 -8.93 -5.87 0.31
CA ALA A 123 -10.30 -5.94 0.82
C ALA A 123 -11.35 -6.26 -0.26
N ALA A 124 -11.18 -5.80 -1.49
CA ALA A 124 -12.09 -6.12 -2.59
C ALA A 124 -12.18 -7.63 -2.86
N ALA A 125 -11.05 -8.36 -2.74
CA ALA A 125 -11.03 -9.81 -2.95
C ALA A 125 -11.81 -10.61 -1.88
N LEU A 126 -12.14 -10.02 -0.74
CA LEU A 126 -12.99 -10.66 0.27
C LEU A 126 -14.47 -10.73 -0.15
N PHE A 127 -14.90 -9.78 -0.99
CA PHE A 127 -16.27 -9.72 -1.51
C PHE A 127 -16.37 -10.30 -2.91
N GLU A 128 -15.32 -10.11 -3.72
CA GLU A 128 -15.18 -10.59 -5.09
C GLU A 128 -13.81 -11.25 -5.23
N PRO A 129 -13.69 -12.59 -5.12
CA PRO A 129 -12.41 -13.29 -5.21
C PRO A 129 -11.63 -13.04 -6.51
N THR A 130 -12.34 -12.68 -7.59
CA THR A 130 -11.77 -12.36 -8.90
C THR A 130 -11.38 -10.88 -9.06
N ALA A 131 -11.62 -10.04 -8.06
CA ALA A 131 -11.32 -8.60 -8.11
C ALA A 131 -9.88 -8.29 -8.55
N PRO A 132 -8.83 -9.00 -8.09
CA PRO A 132 -7.48 -8.72 -8.56
C PRO A 132 -7.32 -8.86 -10.07
N LEU A 133 -7.94 -9.90 -10.67
CA LEU A 133 -7.90 -10.13 -12.11
C LEU A 133 -8.73 -9.09 -12.87
N ARG A 134 -9.89 -8.73 -12.35
CA ARG A 134 -10.73 -7.67 -12.92
C ARG A 134 -10.01 -6.33 -12.92
N VAL A 135 -9.43 -5.93 -11.78
CA VAL A 135 -8.67 -4.68 -11.65
C VAL A 135 -7.49 -4.62 -12.61
N ALA A 136 -6.78 -5.74 -12.80
CA ALA A 136 -5.68 -5.82 -13.77
C ALA A 136 -6.19 -5.58 -15.20
N ARG A 137 -7.29 -6.22 -15.60
CA ARG A 137 -7.90 -6.02 -16.94
C ARG A 137 -8.38 -4.59 -17.14
N GLU A 138 -9.07 -4.02 -16.17
CA GLU A 138 -9.53 -2.62 -16.21
C GLU A 138 -8.35 -1.64 -16.35
N LEU A 139 -7.23 -1.92 -15.67
CA LEU A 139 -6.02 -1.11 -15.80
C LEU A 139 -5.41 -1.24 -17.20
N ASP A 140 -5.31 -2.45 -17.74
CA ASP A 140 -4.80 -2.69 -19.10
C ASP A 140 -5.70 -1.96 -20.13
N GLU A 141 -7.02 -2.08 -20.03
CA GLU A 141 -7.99 -1.39 -20.90
C GLU A 141 -7.84 0.15 -20.83
N LEU A 142 -7.60 0.69 -19.63
CA LEU A 142 -7.35 2.13 -19.44
C LEU A 142 -6.05 2.59 -20.11
N LEU A 143 -4.99 1.79 -20.04
CA LEU A 143 -3.69 2.10 -20.64
C LEU A 143 -3.74 1.95 -22.16
N ASP A 144 -4.44 0.93 -22.68
CA ASP A 144 -4.64 0.72 -24.11
C ASP A 144 -5.48 1.86 -24.75
N ALA A 145 -6.53 2.29 -24.06
CA ALA A 145 -7.37 3.40 -24.51
C ALA A 145 -6.67 4.77 -24.46
N ARG A 146 -5.63 4.91 -23.64
CA ARG A 146 -4.88 6.15 -23.42
C ARG A 146 -3.38 5.91 -23.35
N PRO A 147 -2.72 5.66 -24.50
CA PRO A 147 -1.28 5.34 -24.57
C PRO A 147 -0.38 6.40 -23.90
N GLU A 148 -0.82 7.66 -23.89
CA GLU A 148 -0.09 8.74 -23.22
C GLU A 148 0.05 8.52 -21.71
N LEU A 149 -0.86 7.78 -21.07
CA LEU A 149 -0.75 7.42 -19.66
C LEU A 149 0.32 6.34 -19.46
N ALA A 150 0.35 5.33 -20.33
CA ALA A 150 1.37 4.29 -20.31
C ALA A 150 2.78 4.90 -20.52
N ASP A 151 2.91 5.83 -21.48
CA ASP A 151 4.16 6.56 -21.73
C ASP A 151 4.65 7.34 -20.53
N LYS A 152 3.76 8.04 -19.82
CA LYS A 152 4.11 8.75 -18.58
C LYS A 152 4.62 7.81 -17.50
N LEU A 153 3.93 6.70 -17.27
CA LEU A 153 4.35 5.70 -16.29
C LEU A 153 5.71 5.09 -16.66
N ALA A 154 5.93 4.75 -17.94
CA ALA A 154 7.20 4.21 -18.43
C ALA A 154 8.37 5.18 -18.22
N LYS A 155 8.13 6.49 -18.31
CA LYS A 155 9.11 7.55 -18.04
C LYS A 155 9.29 7.84 -16.55
N GLY A 156 8.54 7.19 -15.67
CA GLY A 156 8.53 7.46 -14.24
C GLY A 156 7.96 8.84 -13.88
N GLU A 157 7.12 9.40 -14.76
CA GLU A 157 6.43 10.67 -14.53
C GLU A 157 5.31 10.44 -13.51
N THR A 158 5.66 10.55 -12.24
CA THR A 158 4.71 10.58 -11.13
C THR A 158 4.20 12.01 -10.92
N TRP A 159 3.04 12.14 -10.28
CA TRP A 159 2.56 13.45 -9.90
C TRP A 159 3.54 14.13 -8.92
N ARG A 160 3.95 15.35 -9.23
CA ARG A 160 4.88 16.18 -8.44
C ARG A 160 4.18 17.43 -7.95
#